data_64b9fe4face2ecdea64e8ae645598963
#
_entry.id   64b9fe4face2ecdea64e8ae645598963
#
_cell.length_a   1.000
_cell.length_b   1.000
_cell.length_c   1.000
_cell.angle_alpha   90.00
_cell.angle_beta   90.00
_cell.angle_gamma   90.00
#
_symmetry.space_group_name_H-M   'P 1'
#
loop_
_entity.id
_entity.type
_entity.pdbx_description
1 polymer ?
#
loop_
_entity_poly.entity_id
_entity_poly.type
_entity_poly.pdbx_seq_one_letter_code
_entity_poly.pdbx_strand_id
1 'polypeptide(L)'
;VPMISLLEKSLGDRTAVLLGERAAADTLILTPRTVSGLEMLDAVCMPVGIDPEDVLVLAGGLPMLDMVRASSQSTAAADAPAELRLAAQKVTLTDAAAGSAVEVLYRMVRDAENLA
;
A
#
# COMPACT_ATOMS: atom_id res chain seq x y z
N VAL A 1 -20.68 -5.76 2.75
CA VAL A 1 -21.42 -4.77 3.54
C VAL A 1 -22.40 -4.04 2.63
N PRO A 2 -23.71 -4.02 2.98
CA PRO A 2 -24.73 -3.38 2.13
C PRO A 2 -24.47 -1.90 1.84
N MET A 3 -23.87 -1.18 2.78
CA MET A 3 -23.55 0.23 2.63
C MET A 3 -22.51 0.48 1.54
N ILE A 4 -21.50 -0.38 1.44
CA ILE A 4 -20.46 -0.25 0.41
C ILE A 4 -21.09 -0.40 -0.98
N SER A 5 -21.91 -1.42 -1.18
CA SER A 5 -22.61 -1.65 -2.45
C SER A 5 -23.53 -0.50 -2.81
N LEU A 6 -24.24 0.06 -1.82
CA LEU A 6 -25.12 1.20 -2.02
C LEU A 6 -24.33 2.45 -2.44
N LEU A 7 -23.20 2.72 -1.78
CA LEU A 7 -22.34 3.86 -2.13
C LEU A 7 -21.73 3.71 -3.52
N GLU A 8 -21.23 2.54 -3.87
CA GLU A 8 -20.69 2.27 -5.19
C GLU A 8 -21.74 2.50 -6.28
N LYS A 9 -22.96 2.04 -6.04
CA LYS A 9 -24.07 2.20 -6.98
C LYS A 9 -24.52 3.64 -7.11
N SER A 10 -24.53 4.39 -5.99
CA SER A 10 -25.01 5.78 -5.97
C SER A 10 -23.99 6.75 -6.52
N LEU A 11 -22.69 6.51 -6.28
CA LEU A 11 -21.61 7.41 -6.68
C LEU A 11 -21.09 7.11 -8.09
N GLY A 12 -21.42 5.96 -8.64
CA GLY A 12 -21.07 5.58 -10.00
C GLY A 12 -19.59 5.31 -10.21
N ASP A 13 -19.16 5.33 -11.47
CA ASP A 13 -17.81 4.91 -11.86
C ASP A 13 -16.72 5.93 -11.57
N ARG A 14 -17.07 7.13 -11.15
CA ARG A 14 -16.09 8.21 -10.91
C ARG A 14 -15.43 8.11 -9.54
N THR A 15 -16.01 7.34 -8.63
CA THR A 15 -15.57 7.29 -7.24
C THR A 15 -15.23 5.85 -6.86
N ALA A 16 -14.08 5.68 -6.26
CA ALA A 16 -13.71 4.42 -5.63
C ALA A 16 -14.07 4.48 -4.14
N VAL A 17 -14.60 3.39 -3.61
CA VAL A 17 -14.90 3.25 -2.19
C VAL A 17 -13.87 2.28 -1.61
N LEU A 18 -13.08 2.76 -0.67
CA LEU A 18 -12.06 1.97 -0.02
C LEU A 18 -12.42 1.75 1.45
N LEU A 19 -12.20 0.54 1.92
CA LEU A 19 -12.39 0.21 3.33
C LEU A 19 -11.16 0.69 4.11
N GLY A 20 -11.37 1.58 5.06
CA GLY A 20 -10.31 2.04 5.95
C GLY A 20 -9.99 1.01 7.01
N GLU A 21 -8.74 0.97 7.41
CA GLU A 21 -8.24 -0.04 8.34
C GLU A 21 -7.99 0.51 9.72
N ARG A 22 -9.02 0.81 10.41
CA ARG A 22 -8.92 0.95 11.85
C ARG A 22 -9.50 -0.30 12.50
N ALA A 23 -9.18 -0.50 13.75
CA ALA A 23 -9.48 -1.71 14.52
C ALA A 23 -10.92 -2.23 14.38
N ALA A 24 -11.86 -1.40 14.02
CA ALA A 24 -13.26 -1.77 13.83
C ALA A 24 -13.69 -1.83 12.37
N ALA A 25 -12.81 -1.56 11.43
CA ALA A 25 -13.13 -1.45 9.99
C ALA A 25 -14.38 -0.58 9.74
N ASP A 26 -14.50 0.50 10.50
CA ASP A 26 -15.67 1.38 10.52
C ASP A 26 -15.51 2.62 9.63
N THR A 27 -14.39 2.74 8.94
CA THR A 27 -14.04 3.90 8.12
C THR A 27 -14.08 3.53 6.65
N LEU A 28 -14.80 4.33 5.87
CA LEU A 28 -14.77 4.24 4.41
C LEU A 28 -14.02 5.47 3.85
N ILE A 29 -13.20 5.23 2.84
CA ILE A 29 -12.48 6.28 2.14
C ILE A 29 -13.05 6.39 0.74
N LEU A 30 -13.53 7.58 0.38
CA LEU A 30 -14.04 7.87 -0.95
C LEU A 30 -12.98 8.67 -1.70
N THR A 31 -12.56 8.15 -2.85
CA THR A 31 -11.57 8.81 -3.69
C THR A 31 -12.04 8.87 -5.13
N PRO A 32 -11.62 9.88 -5.91
CA PRO A 32 -11.85 9.83 -7.35
C PRO A 32 -11.24 8.56 -7.93
N ARG A 33 -11.97 7.89 -8.80
CA ARG A 33 -11.49 6.63 -9.40
C ARG A 33 -10.28 6.83 -10.29
N THR A 34 -10.03 8.04 -10.76
CA THR A 34 -8.85 8.39 -11.54
C THR A 34 -7.56 8.42 -10.71
N VAL A 35 -7.67 8.46 -9.39
CA VAL A 35 -6.51 8.44 -8.49
C VAL A 35 -6.22 6.99 -8.13
N SER A 36 -5.21 6.41 -8.74
CA SER A 36 -4.75 5.05 -8.45
C SER A 36 -3.42 5.09 -7.71
N GLY A 37 -3.06 3.98 -7.08
CA GLY A 37 -1.76 3.83 -6.43
C GLY A 37 -0.60 4.00 -7.41
N LEU A 38 -0.76 3.50 -8.65
CA LEU A 38 0.24 3.65 -9.69
C LEU A 38 0.42 5.12 -10.11
N GLU A 39 -0.66 5.85 -10.31
CA GLU A 39 -0.60 7.26 -10.65
C GLU A 39 0.03 8.10 -9.54
N MET A 40 -0.27 7.77 -8.29
CA MET A 40 0.35 8.43 -7.14
C MET A 40 1.86 8.15 -7.10
N LEU A 41 2.26 6.93 -7.37
CA LEU A 41 3.68 6.55 -7.42
C LEU A 41 4.40 7.31 -8.53
N ASP A 42 3.82 7.38 -9.72
CA ASP A 42 4.37 8.14 -10.85
C ASP A 42 4.46 9.63 -10.52
N ALA A 43 3.43 10.19 -9.89
CA ALA A 43 3.40 11.60 -9.51
C ALA A 43 4.51 11.98 -8.52
N VAL A 44 4.90 11.07 -7.65
CA VAL A 44 6.01 11.28 -6.70
C VAL A 44 7.36 11.08 -7.39
N CYS A 45 7.48 10.08 -8.25
CA CYS A 45 8.75 9.70 -8.87
C CYS A 45 9.18 10.63 -10.01
N MET A 46 8.24 11.09 -10.83
CA MET A 46 8.56 11.91 -12.00
C MET A 46 9.29 13.22 -11.68
N PRO A 47 8.84 14.03 -10.70
CA PRO A 47 9.53 15.29 -10.38
C PRO A 47 10.97 15.12 -9.91
N VAL A 48 11.31 13.98 -9.33
CA VAL A 48 12.66 13.72 -8.80
C VAL A 48 13.49 12.82 -9.71
N GLY A 49 12.92 12.39 -10.83
CA GLY A 49 13.65 11.59 -11.81
C GLY A 49 13.97 10.16 -11.36
N ILE A 50 13.15 9.60 -10.47
CA ILE A 50 13.31 8.22 -10.01
C ILE A 50 12.37 7.32 -10.80
N ASP A 51 12.88 6.18 -11.25
CA ASP A 51 12.06 5.15 -11.87
C ASP A 51 11.18 4.49 -10.79
N PRO A 52 9.86 4.36 -11.00
CA PRO A 52 8.98 3.66 -10.05
C PRO A 52 9.46 2.24 -9.71
N GLU A 53 10.16 1.57 -10.59
CA GLU A 53 10.73 0.24 -10.33
C GLU A 53 11.81 0.26 -9.25
N ASP A 54 12.42 1.40 -8.99
CA ASP A 54 13.45 1.57 -7.98
C ASP A 54 12.89 1.97 -6.61
N VAL A 55 11.57 2.00 -6.47
CA VAL A 55 10.89 2.38 -5.23
C VAL A 55 10.42 1.14 -4.48
N LEU A 56 10.77 1.05 -3.21
CA LEU A 56 10.22 0.04 -2.32
C LEU A 56 8.96 0.59 -1.65
N VAL A 57 7.87 -0.14 -1.79
CA VAL A 57 6.60 0.21 -1.14
C VAL A 57 6.41 -0.64 0.11
N LEU A 58 6.27 0.01 1.25
CA LEU A 58 5.91 -0.65 2.51
C LEU A 58 4.46 -0.30 2.83
N ALA A 59 3.62 -1.29 2.94
CA ALA A 59 2.19 -1.09 3.12
C ALA A 59 1.66 -1.84 4.33
N GLY A 60 0.76 -1.19 5.07
CA GLY A 60 0.08 -1.76 6.22
C GLY A 60 -1.43 -1.86 6.05
N GLY A 61 -2.01 -1.26 5.02
CA GLY A 61 -3.45 -1.16 4.88
C GLY A 61 -3.99 -1.40 3.48
N LEU A 62 -5.25 -1.87 3.36
CA LEU A 62 -5.91 -2.15 2.08
C LEU A 62 -5.93 -0.98 1.10
N PRO A 63 -6.01 0.30 1.52
CA PRO A 63 -5.92 1.41 0.56
C PRO A 63 -4.63 1.42 -0.26
N MET A 64 -3.59 0.74 0.20
CA MET A 64 -2.31 0.62 -0.49
C MET A 64 -2.23 -0.54 -1.49
N LEU A 65 -3.29 -1.34 -1.62
CA LEU A 65 -3.25 -2.57 -2.41
C LEU A 65 -2.88 -2.33 -3.88
N ASP A 66 -3.44 -1.30 -4.50
CA ASP A 66 -3.12 -0.98 -5.90
C ASP A 66 -1.66 -0.59 -6.08
N MET A 67 -1.11 0.16 -5.14
CA MET A 67 0.31 0.55 -5.17
C MET A 67 1.22 -0.66 -4.98
N VAL A 68 0.84 -1.57 -4.08
CA VAL A 68 1.57 -2.82 -3.86
C VAL A 68 1.57 -3.68 -5.13
N ARG A 69 0.43 -3.80 -5.79
CA ARG A 69 0.32 -4.57 -7.05
C ARG A 69 1.11 -3.94 -8.18
N ALA A 70 1.18 -2.62 -8.22
CA ALA A 70 1.90 -1.89 -9.25
C ALA A 70 3.41 -1.84 -9.01
N SER A 71 3.85 -2.04 -7.78
CA SER A 71 5.26 -1.93 -7.40
C SER A 71 6.03 -3.22 -7.73
N SER A 72 7.25 -3.06 -8.22
CA SER A 72 8.17 -4.19 -8.40
C SER A 72 8.84 -4.61 -7.09
N GLN A 73 8.84 -3.75 -6.08
CA GLN A 73 9.39 -4.02 -4.76
C GLN A 73 8.37 -3.61 -3.70
N SER A 74 7.72 -4.58 -3.10
CA SER A 74 6.70 -4.32 -2.10
C SER A 74 6.86 -5.22 -0.89
N THR A 75 6.59 -4.66 0.28
CA THR A 75 6.61 -5.36 1.56
C THR A 75 5.34 -5.01 2.33
N ALA A 76 4.66 -5.99 2.85
CA ALA A 76 3.51 -5.80 3.73
C ALA A 76 3.92 -6.00 5.18
N ALA A 77 3.31 -5.25 6.09
CA ALA A 77 3.48 -5.48 7.52
C ALA A 77 2.91 -6.85 7.93
N ALA A 78 3.47 -7.45 8.96
CA ALA A 78 3.05 -8.79 9.41
C ALA A 78 1.57 -8.86 9.80
N ASP A 79 1.03 -7.78 10.32
CA ASP A 79 -0.38 -7.66 10.73
C ASP A 79 -1.28 -7.02 9.65
N ALA A 80 -0.76 -6.82 8.44
CA ALA A 80 -1.56 -6.32 7.34
C ALA A 80 -2.65 -7.33 6.94
N PRO A 81 -3.75 -6.88 6.33
CA PRO A 81 -4.76 -7.81 5.82
C PRO A 81 -4.18 -8.88 4.91
N ALA A 82 -4.77 -10.07 4.94
CA ALA A 82 -4.28 -11.21 4.17
C ALA A 82 -4.14 -10.91 2.68
N GLU A 83 -5.08 -10.15 2.13
CA GLU A 83 -5.08 -9.75 0.72
C GLU A 83 -3.84 -8.94 0.36
N LEU A 84 -3.46 -8.02 1.23
CA LEU A 84 -2.25 -7.21 1.06
C LEU A 84 -0.98 -8.06 1.20
N ARG A 85 -0.93 -8.94 2.19
CA ARG A 85 0.22 -9.83 2.40
C ARG A 85 0.44 -10.78 1.22
N LEU A 86 -0.65 -11.26 0.61
CA LEU A 86 -0.57 -12.12 -0.57
C LEU A 86 -0.10 -11.37 -1.82
N ALA A 87 -0.46 -10.09 -1.94
CA ALA A 87 -0.06 -9.27 -3.08
C ALA A 87 1.38 -8.78 -2.99
N ALA A 88 1.90 -8.58 -1.79
CA ALA A 88 3.26 -8.08 -1.58
C ALA A 88 4.31 -9.16 -1.85
N GLN A 89 5.49 -8.75 -2.27
CA GLN A 89 6.60 -9.67 -2.52
C GLN A 89 7.20 -10.20 -1.22
N LYS A 90 7.19 -9.41 -0.17
CA LYS A 90 7.72 -9.76 1.15
C LYS A 90 6.75 -9.36 2.24
N VAL A 91 6.87 -10.01 3.38
CA VAL A 91 6.10 -9.67 4.59
C VAL A 91 7.10 -9.51 5.73
N THR A 92 6.94 -8.49 6.57
CA THR A 92 7.82 -8.27 7.71
C THR A 92 7.58 -9.30 8.80
N LEU A 93 8.54 -9.45 9.71
CA LEU A 93 8.40 -10.30 10.89
C LEU A 93 7.67 -9.57 12.02
N THR A 94 7.71 -8.24 12.00
CA THR A 94 7.10 -7.39 13.02
C THR A 94 5.82 -6.73 12.51
N ASP A 95 4.89 -6.48 13.43
CA ASP A 95 3.67 -5.73 13.14
C ASP A 95 3.99 -4.26 12.89
N ALA A 96 3.06 -3.54 12.26
CA ALA A 96 3.24 -2.11 11.97
C ALA A 96 3.55 -1.30 13.25
N ALA A 97 2.81 -1.55 14.32
CA ALA A 97 3.02 -0.87 15.60
C ALA A 97 4.32 -1.30 16.30
N ALA A 98 4.84 -2.48 16.00
CA ALA A 98 6.07 -3.00 16.58
C ALA A 98 7.33 -2.63 15.79
N GLY A 99 7.20 -1.87 14.70
CA GLY A 99 8.34 -1.34 13.96
C GLY A 99 8.63 -2.00 12.63
N SER A 100 7.61 -2.43 11.88
CA SER A 100 7.82 -3.02 10.56
C SER A 100 8.62 -2.11 9.61
N ALA A 101 8.40 -0.80 9.66
CA ALA A 101 9.15 0.17 8.87
C ALA A 101 10.64 0.17 9.25
N VAL A 102 10.95 0.10 10.53
CA VAL A 102 12.33 0.03 11.02
C VAL A 102 13.01 -1.27 10.55
N GLU A 103 12.28 -2.38 10.60
CA GLU A 103 12.76 -3.66 10.11
C GLU A 103 13.17 -3.58 8.64
N VAL A 104 12.32 -3.00 7.80
CA VAL A 104 12.59 -2.84 6.36
C VAL A 104 13.81 -1.95 6.13
N LEU A 105 13.88 -0.81 6.80
CA LEU A 105 15.01 0.11 6.67
C LEU A 105 16.32 -0.54 7.12
N TYR A 106 16.28 -1.28 8.22
CA TYR A 106 17.45 -2.00 8.72
C TYR A 106 17.96 -3.04 7.69
N ARG A 107 17.04 -3.79 7.09
CA ARG A 107 17.39 -4.75 6.05
C ARG A 107 18.01 -4.09 4.82
N MET A 108 17.46 -2.95 4.41
CA MET A 108 18.00 -2.20 3.28
C MET A 108 19.43 -1.73 3.52
N VAL A 109 19.70 -1.19 4.71
CA VAL A 109 21.05 -0.74 5.10
C VAL A 109 22.02 -1.91 5.14
N ARG A 110 21.62 -3.03 5.74
CA ARG A 110 22.46 -4.22 5.81
C ARG A 110 22.77 -4.80 4.43
N ASP A 111 21.78 -4.85 3.55
CA ASP A 111 21.97 -5.34 2.18
C ASP A 111 22.92 -4.43 1.40
N ALA A 112 22.80 -3.12 1.58
CA ALA A 112 23.70 -2.16 0.96
C ALA A 112 25.15 -2.32 1.46
N GLU A 113 25.34 -2.56 2.75
CA GLU A 113 26.66 -2.83 3.34
C GLU A 113 27.28 -4.12 2.78
N ASN A 114 26.47 -5.15 2.57
CA ASN A 114 26.93 -6.43 2.03
C ASN A 114 27.32 -6.35 0.55
N LEU A 115 26.80 -5.36 -0.17
CA LEU A 115 27.13 -5.12 -1.58
C LEU A 115 28.38 -4.24 -1.76
N ALA A 116 28.79 -3.57 -0.71
CA ALA A 116 29.93 -2.65 -0.76
C ALA A 116 31.31 -3.35 -0.72
#